data_7e6cc2c93cda870b8790eb221a6527de
#
_entry.id   7e6cc2c93cda870b8790eb221a6527de
#
_cell.length_a   1.000
_cell.length_b   1.000
_cell.length_c   1.000
_cell.angle_alpha   90.00
_cell.angle_beta   90.00
_cell.angle_gamma   90.00
#
_symmetry.space_group_name_H-M   'P 1'
#
loop_
_entity.id
_entity.type
_entity.pdbx_description
1 polymer ?
#
loop_
_entity_poly.entity_id
_entity_poly.type
_entity_poly.pdbx_seq_one_letter_code
_entity_poly.pdbx_strand_id
1 'polypeptide(L)'
;MPGAEPPDAAALRALARRFADEQVVPLATEIDRTDRIPEELLRALGTAGLLALGLPPEFGGKPASTRGLSAVLEELAAASAAIAVTVAVHLSVCAQPVARFGTPAQQRAWLPALARGERIGAFALTEPGAGSDTAGLETRYRHDNGGFVLRGSKTFISNAASAGLLLVFATRDPGLRSKGIAAFLLPGGTPGLTVSRRFEKLGLRGSETAEIHLDDLRLPAEALLGREGEGLHVALGSLVGGRIGIASCALGVARAAFQEMRAAVRRAGSEWARAALARAYAEYAAARALVAEAADRKDAGEPFETEASVAKLVASRAAVAIASAGVDVAGEAGVTGTAVAGRLLRDARVFPIVEGTSEIQELILGRRLLEPGDGAGPA
;
A
#
# COMPACT_ATOMS: atom_id res chain seq x y z
N MET A 1 5.16 7.52 26.36
CA MET A 1 6.07 7.83 25.26
C MET A 1 6.12 6.59 24.38
N PRO A 2 5.87 6.63 23.07
CA PRO A 2 6.17 5.49 22.22
C PRO A 2 7.64 5.13 22.42
N GLY A 3 7.96 3.82 22.52
CA GLY A 3 9.32 3.33 22.73
C GLY A 3 10.32 3.91 21.74
N ALA A 4 11.60 3.90 22.08
CA ALA A 4 12.65 4.33 21.16
C ALA A 4 12.55 3.54 19.83
N GLU A 5 12.78 4.21 18.71
CA GLU A 5 12.76 3.57 17.40
C GLU A 5 13.85 2.49 17.34
N PRO A 6 13.54 1.23 16.92
CA PRO A 6 14.55 0.19 16.81
C PRO A 6 15.72 0.61 15.92
N PRO A 7 16.96 0.13 16.18
CA PRO A 7 18.15 0.55 15.43
C PRO A 7 18.04 0.32 13.91
N ASP A 8 17.41 -0.77 13.48
CA ASP A 8 17.17 -1.06 12.08
C ASP A 8 16.20 -0.06 11.45
N ALA A 9 15.13 0.31 12.16
CA ALA A 9 14.15 1.30 11.70
C ALA A 9 14.76 2.70 11.56
N ALA A 10 15.62 3.10 12.48
CA ALA A 10 16.34 4.39 12.39
C ALA A 10 17.29 4.42 11.19
N ALA A 11 18.03 3.32 10.93
CA ALA A 11 18.93 3.22 9.78
C ALA A 11 18.16 3.22 8.45
N LEU A 12 17.05 2.47 8.36
CA LEU A 12 16.18 2.42 7.19
C LEU A 12 15.49 3.76 6.93
N ARG A 13 15.04 4.45 7.97
CA ARG A 13 14.52 5.82 7.88
C ARG A 13 15.55 6.78 7.28
N ALA A 14 16.80 6.74 7.78
CA ALA A 14 17.86 7.58 7.27
C ALA A 14 18.19 7.30 5.79
N LEU A 15 18.20 6.02 5.40
CA LEU A 15 18.37 5.61 4.00
C LEU A 15 17.23 6.14 3.12
N ALA A 16 15.99 5.91 3.53
CA ALA A 16 14.81 6.34 2.78
C ALA A 16 14.71 7.86 2.66
N ARG A 17 15.06 8.59 3.71
CA ARG A 17 15.10 10.06 3.69
C ARG A 17 16.11 10.58 2.68
N ARG A 18 17.36 10.09 2.73
CA ARG A 18 18.37 10.49 1.73
C ARG A 18 17.89 10.19 0.30
N PHE A 19 17.38 8.99 0.07
CA PHE A 19 16.84 8.63 -1.23
C PHE A 19 15.69 9.55 -1.65
N ALA A 20 14.77 9.82 -0.75
CA ALA A 20 13.64 10.72 -0.98
C ALA A 20 14.10 12.14 -1.33
N ASP A 21 15.02 12.70 -0.56
CA ASP A 21 15.52 14.06 -0.75
C ASP A 21 16.29 14.19 -2.09
N GLU A 22 17.13 13.21 -2.42
CA GLU A 22 18.00 13.25 -3.58
C GLU A 22 17.31 12.84 -4.89
N GLN A 23 16.39 11.85 -4.85
CA GLN A 23 15.84 11.22 -6.04
C GLN A 23 14.36 11.47 -6.24
N VAL A 24 13.55 11.60 -5.17
CA VAL A 24 12.09 11.71 -5.27
C VAL A 24 11.62 13.17 -5.26
N VAL A 25 12.08 13.97 -4.31
CA VAL A 25 11.66 15.37 -4.16
C VAL A 25 11.82 16.18 -5.46
N PRO A 26 12.96 16.08 -6.19
CA PRO A 26 13.15 16.83 -7.44
C PRO A 26 12.14 16.46 -8.53
N LEU A 27 11.59 15.24 -8.50
CA LEU A 27 10.67 14.72 -9.52
C LEU A 27 9.21 14.74 -9.09
N ALA A 28 8.92 15.01 -7.80
CA ALA A 28 7.58 14.83 -7.24
C ALA A 28 6.49 15.66 -7.94
N THR A 29 6.79 16.89 -8.32
CA THR A 29 5.86 17.75 -9.05
C THR A 29 5.62 17.26 -10.49
N GLU A 30 6.67 16.79 -11.15
CA GLU A 30 6.57 16.26 -12.51
C GLU A 30 5.82 14.93 -12.52
N ILE A 31 6.05 14.06 -11.56
CA ILE A 31 5.30 12.80 -11.36
C ILE A 31 3.80 13.09 -11.18
N ASP A 32 3.45 14.04 -10.32
CA ASP A 32 2.04 14.45 -10.13
C ASP A 32 1.44 15.04 -11.42
N ARG A 33 2.19 15.86 -12.15
CA ARG A 33 1.73 16.51 -13.39
C ARG A 33 1.52 15.49 -14.52
N THR A 34 2.48 14.57 -14.73
CA THR A 34 2.49 13.63 -15.85
C THR A 34 1.74 12.32 -15.58
N ASP A 35 1.38 12.09 -14.32
CA ASP A 35 0.81 10.81 -13.83
C ASP A 35 1.71 9.60 -14.18
N ARG A 36 3.03 9.77 -14.08
CA ARG A 36 4.02 8.72 -14.40
C ARG A 36 5.21 8.78 -13.45
N ILE A 37 5.62 7.61 -12.96
CA ILE A 37 6.92 7.41 -12.30
C ILE A 37 7.93 7.05 -13.39
N PRO A 38 9.08 7.75 -13.51
CA PRO A 38 10.14 7.36 -14.42
C PRO A 38 10.66 5.96 -14.10
N GLU A 39 10.93 5.15 -15.13
CA GLU A 39 11.49 3.79 -14.93
C GLU A 39 12.84 3.82 -14.23
N GLU A 40 13.65 4.84 -14.50
CA GLU A 40 14.96 5.04 -13.85
C GLU A 40 14.79 5.17 -12.33
N LEU A 41 13.73 5.82 -11.87
CA LEU A 41 13.44 5.96 -10.43
C LEU A 41 13.02 4.62 -9.82
N LEU A 42 12.25 3.78 -10.53
CA LEU A 42 11.93 2.43 -10.08
C LEU A 42 13.18 1.55 -9.99
N ARG A 43 14.08 1.64 -10.96
CA ARG A 43 15.38 0.94 -10.91
C ARG A 43 16.27 1.46 -9.77
N ALA A 44 16.27 2.77 -9.53
CA ALA A 44 17.00 3.38 -8.42
C ALA A 44 16.49 2.89 -7.04
N LEU A 45 15.17 2.73 -6.87
CA LEU A 45 14.58 2.11 -5.67
C LEU A 45 15.09 0.68 -5.46
N GLY A 46 15.17 -0.12 -6.53
CA GLY A 46 15.73 -1.47 -6.49
C GLY A 46 17.21 -1.47 -6.12
N THR A 47 18.01 -0.62 -6.76
CA THR A 47 19.45 -0.47 -6.48
C THR A 47 19.70 -0.03 -5.02
N ALA A 48 18.89 0.87 -4.49
CA ALA A 48 18.94 1.27 -3.09
C ALA A 48 18.50 0.15 -2.13
N GLY A 49 17.87 -0.91 -2.66
CA GLY A 49 17.33 -2.05 -1.91
C GLY A 49 16.03 -1.75 -1.19
N LEU A 50 15.35 -0.67 -1.57
CA LEU A 50 14.05 -0.29 -1.00
C LEU A 50 12.90 -1.18 -1.51
N LEU A 51 13.11 -1.94 -2.59
CA LEU A 51 12.19 -2.95 -3.12
C LEU A 51 12.49 -4.37 -2.60
N ALA A 52 13.47 -4.53 -1.72
CA ALA A 52 13.92 -5.83 -1.18
C ALA A 52 13.59 -6.02 0.31
N LEU A 53 12.97 -5.01 0.93
CA LEU A 53 12.77 -4.98 2.39
C LEU A 53 11.81 -6.07 2.87
N GLY A 54 12.23 -6.82 3.91
CA GLY A 54 11.44 -7.92 4.48
C GLY A 54 11.36 -9.17 3.61
N LEU A 55 12.13 -9.25 2.51
CA LEU A 55 12.26 -10.46 1.70
C LEU A 55 13.43 -11.32 2.20
N PRO A 56 13.42 -12.65 1.93
CA PRO A 56 14.49 -13.53 2.38
C PRO A 56 15.85 -13.19 1.76
N PRO A 57 16.93 -13.15 2.56
CA PRO A 57 18.27 -12.76 2.09
C PRO A 57 18.82 -13.61 0.94
N GLU A 58 18.50 -14.91 0.91
CA GLU A 58 18.92 -15.84 -0.14
C GLU A 58 18.37 -15.48 -1.53
N PHE A 59 17.36 -14.62 -1.61
CA PHE A 59 16.80 -14.09 -2.86
C PHE A 59 17.16 -12.63 -3.10
N GLY A 60 18.15 -12.10 -2.38
CA GLY A 60 18.57 -10.70 -2.48
C GLY A 60 17.74 -9.74 -1.62
N GLY A 61 16.92 -10.29 -0.74
CA GLY A 61 16.14 -9.51 0.24
C GLY A 61 17.03 -8.85 1.29
N LYS A 62 16.49 -7.80 1.91
CA LYS A 62 17.11 -7.11 3.03
C LYS A 62 16.24 -7.27 4.29
N PRO A 63 16.82 -7.69 5.41
CA PRO A 63 16.09 -7.74 6.67
C PRO A 63 15.48 -6.37 6.98
N ALA A 64 14.22 -6.38 7.35
CA ALA A 64 13.52 -5.20 7.82
C ALA A 64 12.39 -5.62 8.76
N SER A 65 12.33 -4.98 9.92
CA SER A 65 11.16 -5.06 10.79
C SER A 65 9.96 -4.35 10.15
N THR A 66 8.77 -4.65 10.61
CA THR A 66 7.56 -3.90 10.20
C THR A 66 7.71 -2.42 10.56
N ARG A 67 8.34 -2.12 11.70
CA ARG A 67 8.68 -0.77 12.12
C ARG A 67 9.64 -0.09 11.15
N GLY A 68 10.64 -0.81 10.66
CA GLY A 68 11.59 -0.32 9.65
C GLY A 68 10.92 -0.05 8.30
N LEU A 69 10.07 -0.97 7.84
CA LEU A 69 9.30 -0.76 6.62
C LEU A 69 8.33 0.43 6.74
N SER A 70 7.66 0.57 7.90
CA SER A 70 6.82 1.73 8.21
C SER A 70 7.59 3.04 8.11
N ALA A 71 8.81 3.08 8.66
CA ALA A 71 9.68 4.26 8.59
C ALA A 71 10.05 4.63 7.14
N VAL A 72 10.36 3.62 6.30
CA VAL A 72 10.66 3.84 4.88
C VAL A 72 9.46 4.41 4.14
N LEU A 73 8.29 3.81 4.30
CA LEU A 73 7.06 4.24 3.62
C LEU A 73 6.66 5.65 4.04
N GLU A 74 6.82 6.02 5.32
CA GLU A 74 6.59 7.37 5.82
C GLU A 74 7.52 8.40 5.15
N GLU A 75 8.83 8.10 5.03
CA GLU A 75 9.79 9.02 4.39
C GLU A 75 9.50 9.19 2.89
N LEU A 76 9.27 8.09 2.17
CA LEU A 76 8.93 8.13 0.75
C LEU A 76 7.62 8.88 0.50
N ALA A 77 6.59 8.64 1.33
CA ALA A 77 5.28 9.29 1.17
C ALA A 77 5.32 10.79 1.46
N ALA A 78 6.18 11.25 2.35
CA ALA A 78 6.40 12.67 2.59
C ALA A 78 6.93 13.39 1.34
N ALA A 79 7.74 12.72 0.52
CA ALA A 79 8.23 13.26 -0.75
C ALA A 79 7.21 13.04 -1.89
N SER A 80 6.70 11.80 -2.03
CA SER A 80 5.69 11.42 -3.01
C SER A 80 4.89 10.22 -2.54
N ALA A 81 3.61 10.42 -2.25
CA ALA A 81 2.72 9.35 -1.85
C ALA A 81 2.56 8.28 -2.95
N ALA A 82 2.64 8.67 -4.22
CA ALA A 82 2.60 7.76 -5.35
C ALA A 82 3.76 6.74 -5.32
N ILE A 83 4.98 7.19 -5.05
CA ILE A 83 6.16 6.33 -4.90
C ILE A 83 5.99 5.38 -3.72
N ALA A 84 5.57 5.89 -2.56
CA ALA A 84 5.39 5.08 -1.36
C ALA A 84 4.34 3.98 -1.56
N VAL A 85 3.21 4.29 -2.18
CA VAL A 85 2.14 3.31 -2.47
C VAL A 85 2.62 2.26 -3.49
N THR A 86 3.37 2.67 -4.52
CA THR A 86 3.99 1.74 -5.48
C THR A 86 4.90 0.73 -4.78
N VAL A 87 5.75 1.19 -3.85
CA VAL A 87 6.63 0.35 -3.03
C VAL A 87 5.81 -0.53 -2.06
N ALA A 88 4.80 0.04 -1.41
CA ALA A 88 3.94 -0.70 -0.47
C ALA A 88 3.21 -1.87 -1.16
N VAL A 89 2.59 -1.63 -2.32
CA VAL A 89 1.91 -2.67 -3.10
C VAL A 89 2.91 -3.74 -3.57
N HIS A 90 4.05 -3.31 -4.12
CA HIS A 90 5.09 -4.24 -4.55
C HIS A 90 5.53 -5.18 -3.43
N LEU A 91 5.86 -4.64 -2.25
CA LEU A 91 6.37 -5.43 -1.12
C LEU A 91 5.25 -6.19 -0.41
N SER A 92 4.24 -5.48 0.11
CA SER A 92 3.33 -6.04 1.12
C SER A 92 2.32 -7.03 0.52
N VAL A 93 1.82 -6.76 -0.69
CA VAL A 93 0.74 -7.57 -1.26
C VAL A 93 1.13 -8.37 -2.51
N CYS A 94 2.38 -8.27 -2.99
CA CYS A 94 2.89 -9.11 -4.07
C CYS A 94 4.13 -9.92 -3.66
N ALA A 95 5.26 -9.28 -3.34
CA ALA A 95 6.51 -9.98 -3.08
C ALA A 95 6.48 -10.80 -1.76
N GLN A 96 5.99 -10.24 -0.66
CA GLN A 96 5.86 -10.98 0.61
C GLN A 96 4.90 -12.19 0.52
N PRO A 97 3.74 -12.14 -0.14
CA PRO A 97 2.95 -13.35 -0.41
C PRO A 97 3.71 -14.44 -1.15
N VAL A 98 4.52 -14.10 -2.17
CA VAL A 98 5.37 -15.08 -2.86
C VAL A 98 6.39 -15.68 -1.90
N ALA A 99 7.01 -14.87 -1.05
CA ALA A 99 7.97 -15.35 -0.04
C ALA A 99 7.30 -16.27 1.00
N ARG A 100 6.06 -15.98 1.40
CA ARG A 100 5.36 -16.70 2.46
C ARG A 100 4.66 -17.97 1.99
N PHE A 101 4.00 -17.92 0.83
CA PHE A 101 3.12 -18.99 0.34
C PHE A 101 3.67 -19.71 -0.90
N GLY A 102 4.72 -19.18 -1.50
CA GLY A 102 5.34 -19.74 -2.70
C GLY A 102 6.14 -21.01 -2.41
N THR A 103 6.12 -21.93 -3.36
CA THR A 103 7.04 -23.06 -3.36
C THR A 103 8.48 -22.56 -3.52
N PRO A 104 9.50 -23.35 -3.13
CA PRO A 104 10.92 -22.98 -3.35
C PRO A 104 11.23 -22.66 -4.82
N ALA A 105 10.54 -23.31 -5.77
CA ALA A 105 10.69 -23.02 -7.20
C ALA A 105 10.13 -21.64 -7.58
N GLN A 106 8.93 -21.31 -7.08
CA GLN A 106 8.31 -20.01 -7.30
C GLN A 106 9.12 -18.87 -6.65
N GLN A 107 9.59 -19.06 -5.42
CA GLN A 107 10.44 -18.09 -4.74
C GLN A 107 11.71 -17.80 -5.54
N ARG A 108 12.42 -18.85 -6.00
CA ARG A 108 13.63 -18.69 -6.85
C ARG A 108 13.33 -18.01 -8.18
N ALA A 109 12.17 -18.27 -8.77
CA ALA A 109 11.79 -17.69 -10.06
C ALA A 109 11.45 -16.20 -9.98
N TRP A 110 10.88 -15.75 -8.87
CA TRP A 110 10.27 -14.42 -8.79
C TRP A 110 10.99 -13.46 -7.86
N LEU A 111 11.36 -13.89 -6.65
CA LEU A 111 11.87 -12.98 -5.62
C LEU A 111 13.15 -12.23 -6.01
N PRO A 112 14.14 -12.85 -6.69
CA PRO A 112 15.35 -12.11 -7.05
C PRO A 112 15.09 -10.91 -7.98
N ALA A 113 14.22 -11.06 -8.98
CA ALA A 113 13.89 -9.99 -9.91
C ALA A 113 13.03 -8.90 -9.26
N LEU A 114 12.12 -9.28 -8.35
CA LEU A 114 11.33 -8.34 -7.55
C LEU A 114 12.25 -7.56 -6.60
N ALA A 115 13.15 -8.22 -5.87
CA ALA A 115 14.07 -7.57 -4.93
C ALA A 115 14.99 -6.54 -5.60
N ARG A 116 15.43 -6.80 -6.86
CA ARG A 116 16.26 -5.85 -7.63
C ARG A 116 15.46 -4.77 -8.35
N GLY A 117 14.11 -4.81 -8.30
CA GLY A 117 13.26 -3.87 -9.03
C GLY A 117 13.28 -4.05 -10.56
N GLU A 118 13.79 -5.17 -11.06
CA GLU A 118 13.71 -5.56 -12.48
C GLU A 118 12.28 -5.88 -12.89
N ARG A 119 11.46 -6.28 -11.90
CA ARG A 119 10.04 -6.53 -12.03
C ARG A 119 9.30 -5.87 -10.87
N ILE A 120 8.23 -5.17 -11.19
CA ILE A 120 7.33 -4.59 -10.19
C ILE A 120 6.17 -5.55 -9.97
N GLY A 121 5.73 -5.68 -8.70
CA GLY A 121 4.61 -6.51 -8.33
C GLY A 121 3.30 -5.72 -8.29
N ALA A 122 2.22 -6.38 -8.71
CA ALA A 122 0.84 -5.91 -8.61
C ALA A 122 -0.05 -6.92 -7.89
N PHE A 123 -1.18 -6.43 -7.34
CA PHE A 123 -2.15 -7.22 -6.60
C PHE A 123 -3.54 -7.06 -7.22
N ALA A 124 -4.05 -8.11 -7.84
CA ALA A 124 -5.26 -8.07 -8.65
C ALA A 124 -6.40 -8.87 -7.99
N LEU A 125 -7.00 -8.29 -6.93
CA LEU A 125 -8.12 -8.86 -6.18
C LEU A 125 -9.45 -8.21 -6.59
N THR A 126 -9.53 -6.88 -6.55
CA THR A 126 -10.75 -6.10 -6.69
C THR A 126 -11.38 -6.23 -8.07
N GLU A 127 -12.71 -6.36 -8.11
CA GLU A 127 -13.52 -6.40 -9.33
C GLU A 127 -14.56 -5.28 -9.33
N PRO A 128 -15.16 -4.93 -10.47
CA PRO A 128 -16.22 -3.91 -10.53
C PRO A 128 -17.38 -4.18 -9.57
N GLY A 129 -17.74 -5.46 -9.36
CA GLY A 129 -18.81 -5.90 -8.46
C GLY A 129 -18.34 -6.33 -7.06
N ALA A 130 -17.04 -6.47 -6.82
CA ALA A 130 -16.49 -7.03 -5.58
C ALA A 130 -15.25 -6.26 -5.10
N GLY A 131 -15.49 -5.21 -4.33
CA GLY A 131 -14.44 -4.43 -3.65
C GLY A 131 -14.33 -4.81 -2.18
N SER A 132 -15.24 -4.28 -1.35
CA SER A 132 -15.26 -4.56 0.09
C SER A 132 -15.67 -6.00 0.42
N ASP A 133 -16.59 -6.60 -0.37
CA ASP A 133 -16.89 -8.03 -0.30
C ASP A 133 -15.96 -8.84 -1.22
N THR A 134 -14.74 -9.05 -0.77
CA THR A 134 -13.71 -9.77 -1.51
C THR A 134 -14.05 -11.25 -1.78
N ALA A 135 -14.96 -11.84 -0.98
CA ALA A 135 -15.42 -13.21 -1.21
C ALA A 135 -16.44 -13.33 -2.36
N GLY A 136 -16.99 -12.21 -2.82
CA GLY A 136 -17.97 -12.14 -3.90
C GLY A 136 -17.37 -11.97 -5.29
N LEU A 137 -16.05 -12.19 -5.48
CA LEU A 137 -15.42 -12.07 -6.80
C LEU A 137 -15.96 -13.07 -7.81
N GLU A 138 -16.01 -12.65 -9.08
CA GLU A 138 -16.60 -13.40 -10.20
C GLU A 138 -15.59 -13.83 -11.27
N THR A 139 -14.37 -13.31 -11.27
CA THR A 139 -13.29 -13.80 -12.13
C THR A 139 -13.11 -15.29 -11.90
N ARG A 140 -13.22 -16.08 -12.97
CA ARG A 140 -13.24 -17.54 -12.89
C ARG A 140 -11.92 -18.16 -13.30
N TYR A 141 -11.64 -19.32 -12.70
CA TYR A 141 -10.65 -20.23 -13.23
C TYR A 141 -11.26 -21.63 -13.43
N ARG A 142 -10.72 -22.36 -14.37
CA ARG A 142 -11.00 -23.79 -14.59
C ARG A 142 -9.71 -24.52 -14.91
N HIS A 143 -9.70 -25.83 -14.67
CA HIS A 143 -8.60 -26.70 -15.10
C HIS A 143 -8.61 -26.89 -16.61
N ASP A 144 -7.41 -26.96 -17.22
CA ASP A 144 -7.24 -27.24 -18.64
C ASP A 144 -5.86 -27.87 -18.90
N ASN A 145 -5.83 -29.13 -19.37
CA ASN A 145 -4.61 -29.84 -19.78
C ASN A 145 -3.43 -29.74 -18.78
N GLY A 146 -3.72 -29.91 -17.49
CA GLY A 146 -2.71 -29.88 -16.42
C GLY A 146 -2.34 -28.48 -15.92
N GLY A 147 -3.02 -27.44 -16.39
CA GLY A 147 -2.89 -26.06 -15.95
C GLY A 147 -4.24 -25.43 -15.66
N PHE A 148 -4.29 -24.12 -15.81
CA PHE A 148 -5.47 -23.32 -15.52
C PHE A 148 -5.81 -22.37 -16.68
N VAL A 149 -7.10 -22.08 -16.86
CA VAL A 149 -7.58 -21.00 -17.72
C VAL A 149 -8.36 -20.02 -16.86
N LEU A 150 -7.97 -18.74 -16.93
CA LEU A 150 -8.59 -17.64 -16.20
C LEU A 150 -9.42 -16.77 -17.14
N ARG A 151 -10.60 -16.33 -16.69
CA ARG A 151 -11.47 -15.40 -17.41
C ARG A 151 -12.18 -14.45 -16.46
N GLY A 152 -12.13 -13.15 -16.76
CA GLY A 152 -12.78 -12.10 -15.99
C GLY A 152 -12.07 -10.77 -16.09
N SER A 153 -12.36 -9.86 -15.17
CA SER A 153 -11.75 -8.54 -15.13
C SER A 153 -11.47 -8.10 -13.70
N LYS A 154 -10.41 -7.31 -13.53
CA LYS A 154 -10.04 -6.71 -12.26
C LYS A 154 -9.94 -5.20 -12.44
N THR A 155 -10.31 -4.46 -11.41
CA THR A 155 -10.32 -2.99 -11.44
C THR A 155 -9.53 -2.39 -10.29
N PHE A 156 -9.09 -1.16 -10.46
CA PHE A 156 -8.26 -0.42 -9.50
C PHE A 156 -6.95 -1.14 -9.14
N ILE A 157 -6.32 -1.80 -10.12
CA ILE A 157 -5.09 -2.55 -9.89
C ILE A 157 -3.90 -1.59 -10.00
N SER A 158 -3.29 -1.31 -8.85
CA SER A 158 -2.06 -0.51 -8.79
C SER A 158 -0.90 -1.26 -9.41
N ASN A 159 0.00 -0.54 -10.06
CA ASN A 159 1.17 -1.04 -10.80
C ASN A 159 0.83 -1.94 -12.01
N ALA A 160 -0.44 -2.07 -12.43
CA ALA A 160 -0.86 -3.09 -13.41
C ALA A 160 -0.15 -2.99 -14.76
N ALA A 161 0.10 -1.78 -15.26
CA ALA A 161 0.70 -1.60 -16.59
C ALA A 161 2.23 -1.80 -16.58
N SER A 162 2.89 -1.58 -15.43
CA SER A 162 4.33 -1.82 -15.24
C SER A 162 4.63 -3.16 -14.57
N ALA A 163 3.60 -3.93 -14.19
CA ALA A 163 3.79 -5.17 -13.46
C ALA A 163 4.53 -6.22 -14.28
N GLY A 164 5.68 -6.68 -13.76
CA GLY A 164 6.33 -7.89 -14.23
C GLY A 164 5.73 -9.16 -13.61
N LEU A 165 5.03 -9.02 -12.48
CA LEU A 165 4.28 -10.07 -11.79
C LEU A 165 2.99 -9.49 -11.22
N LEU A 166 1.85 -10.15 -11.53
CA LEU A 166 0.58 -9.88 -10.90
C LEU A 166 0.17 -11.07 -10.03
N LEU A 167 -0.16 -10.81 -8.77
CA LEU A 167 -0.85 -11.79 -7.92
C LEU A 167 -2.35 -11.65 -8.17
N VAL A 168 -2.93 -12.62 -8.88
CA VAL A 168 -4.33 -12.59 -9.34
C VAL A 168 -5.17 -13.58 -8.55
N PHE A 169 -6.38 -13.17 -8.18
CA PHE A 169 -7.34 -14.02 -7.48
C PHE A 169 -8.53 -14.33 -8.37
N ALA A 170 -8.87 -15.61 -8.45
CA ALA A 170 -10.00 -16.10 -9.23
C ALA A 170 -10.74 -17.19 -8.46
N THR A 171 -12.01 -17.41 -8.77
CA THR A 171 -12.84 -18.46 -8.18
C THR A 171 -13.17 -19.56 -9.19
N ARG A 172 -13.19 -20.79 -8.74
CA ARG A 172 -13.73 -21.89 -9.59
C ARG A 172 -15.25 -21.85 -9.69
N ASP A 173 -15.91 -21.33 -8.64
CA ASP A 173 -17.35 -21.17 -8.55
C ASP A 173 -17.69 -20.06 -7.56
N PRO A 174 -18.34 -18.96 -7.97
CA PRO A 174 -18.75 -17.89 -7.08
C PRO A 174 -19.67 -18.35 -5.93
N GLY A 175 -20.46 -19.40 -6.15
CA GLY A 175 -21.33 -19.98 -5.13
C GLY A 175 -20.56 -20.55 -3.92
N LEU A 176 -19.31 -20.92 -4.10
CA LEU A 176 -18.42 -21.38 -3.03
C LEU A 176 -17.83 -20.25 -2.19
N ARG A 177 -17.99 -19.00 -2.63
CA ARG A 177 -17.45 -17.80 -1.97
C ARG A 177 -15.97 -17.99 -1.63
N SER A 178 -15.55 -17.77 -0.37
CA SER A 178 -14.15 -17.90 0.05
C SER A 178 -13.49 -19.24 -0.30
N LYS A 179 -14.25 -20.33 -0.24
CA LYS A 179 -13.76 -21.70 -0.52
C LYS A 179 -13.51 -21.99 -2.00
N GLY A 180 -14.02 -21.14 -2.89
CA GLY A 180 -13.81 -21.27 -4.33
C GLY A 180 -12.56 -20.53 -4.83
N ILE A 181 -11.99 -19.63 -4.03
CA ILE A 181 -10.95 -18.68 -4.45
C ILE A 181 -9.57 -19.30 -4.39
N ALA A 182 -8.79 -19.13 -5.47
CA ALA A 182 -7.38 -19.46 -5.57
C ALA A 182 -6.56 -18.22 -5.95
N ALA A 183 -5.26 -18.24 -5.65
CA ALA A 183 -4.31 -17.20 -5.98
C ALA A 183 -3.34 -17.68 -7.06
N PHE A 184 -3.06 -16.84 -8.05
CA PHE A 184 -2.22 -17.18 -9.20
C PHE A 184 -1.12 -16.16 -9.42
N LEU A 185 0.08 -16.64 -9.70
CA LEU A 185 1.22 -15.84 -10.13
C LEU A 185 1.13 -15.67 -11.65
N LEU A 186 0.77 -14.47 -12.10
CA LEU A 186 0.60 -14.14 -13.50
C LEU A 186 1.76 -13.25 -13.98
N PRO A 187 2.63 -13.73 -14.89
CA PRO A 187 3.64 -12.90 -15.52
C PRO A 187 3.01 -11.74 -16.31
N GLY A 188 3.59 -10.55 -16.21
CA GLY A 188 3.20 -9.43 -17.07
C GLY A 188 3.41 -9.79 -18.54
N GLY A 189 2.48 -9.36 -19.41
CA GLY A 189 2.54 -9.64 -20.86
C GLY A 189 2.12 -11.06 -21.26
N THR A 190 1.56 -11.88 -20.34
CA THR A 190 1.00 -13.18 -20.69
C THR A 190 -0.10 -13.02 -21.75
N PRO A 191 -0.12 -13.85 -22.83
CA PRO A 191 -1.20 -13.83 -23.79
C PRO A 191 -2.57 -14.01 -23.13
N GLY A 192 -3.55 -13.17 -23.50
CA GLY A 192 -4.86 -13.11 -22.85
C GLY A 192 -4.95 -12.12 -21.68
N LEU A 193 -3.84 -11.51 -21.25
CA LEU A 193 -3.85 -10.37 -20.35
C LEU A 193 -3.90 -9.06 -21.13
N THR A 194 -4.92 -8.26 -20.88
CA THR A 194 -5.03 -6.90 -21.42
C THR A 194 -5.10 -5.90 -20.26
N VAL A 195 -4.20 -4.93 -20.25
CA VAL A 195 -4.32 -3.74 -19.39
C VAL A 195 -5.06 -2.68 -20.19
N SER A 196 -6.30 -2.38 -19.82
CA SER A 196 -7.18 -1.56 -20.63
C SER A 196 -7.18 -0.09 -20.20
N ARG A 197 -7.97 0.22 -19.20
CA ARG A 197 -8.20 1.60 -18.76
C ARG A 197 -7.24 1.97 -17.65
N ARG A 198 -6.42 3.00 -17.86
CA ARG A 198 -5.77 3.72 -16.75
C ARG A 198 -6.76 4.73 -16.18
N PHE A 199 -6.88 4.75 -14.86
CA PHE A 199 -7.75 5.70 -14.18
C PHE A 199 -7.04 7.05 -13.99
N GLU A 200 -7.70 8.12 -14.43
CA GLU A 200 -7.32 9.47 -14.02
C GLU A 200 -7.76 9.69 -12.58
N LYS A 201 -6.80 9.86 -11.69
CA LYS A 201 -7.05 9.96 -10.25
C LYS A 201 -6.94 11.40 -9.77
N LEU A 202 -7.68 11.71 -8.70
CA LEU A 202 -7.55 12.99 -8.00
C LEU A 202 -6.16 13.15 -7.40
N GLY A 203 -5.64 12.12 -6.72
CA GLY A 203 -4.34 12.05 -6.06
C GLY A 203 -3.63 10.74 -6.34
N LEU A 204 -2.47 10.53 -5.72
CA LEU A 204 -1.53 9.44 -6.01
C LEU A 204 -1.18 9.37 -7.50
N ARG A 205 -1.12 10.53 -8.15
CA ARG A 205 -0.76 10.63 -9.57
C ARG A 205 0.70 10.19 -9.72
N GLY A 206 0.91 9.30 -10.67
CA GLY A 206 2.18 8.58 -10.82
C GLY A 206 2.09 7.11 -10.38
N SER A 207 1.40 6.78 -9.29
CA SER A 207 1.10 5.38 -8.96
C SER A 207 -0.01 4.90 -9.90
N GLU A 208 0.37 4.37 -11.04
CA GLU A 208 -0.60 3.95 -12.04
C GLU A 208 -1.59 2.94 -11.48
N THR A 209 -2.83 3.11 -11.85
CA THR A 209 -3.93 2.24 -11.44
C THR A 209 -4.76 1.95 -12.68
N ALA A 210 -5.01 0.68 -12.97
CA ALA A 210 -5.69 0.30 -14.20
C ALA A 210 -6.72 -0.80 -13.99
N GLU A 211 -7.51 -1.00 -15.02
CA GLU A 211 -8.37 -2.16 -15.21
C GLU A 211 -7.64 -3.18 -16.07
N ILE A 212 -7.76 -4.47 -15.70
CA ILE A 212 -7.19 -5.57 -16.47
C ILE A 212 -8.29 -6.55 -16.86
N HIS A 213 -8.14 -7.16 -18.04
CA HIS A 213 -9.00 -8.22 -18.52
C HIS A 213 -8.20 -9.49 -18.74
N LEU A 214 -8.81 -10.61 -18.37
CA LEU A 214 -8.30 -11.97 -18.53
C LEU A 214 -9.24 -12.68 -19.53
N ASP A 215 -8.76 -12.90 -20.75
CA ASP A 215 -9.54 -13.51 -21.81
C ASP A 215 -9.00 -14.92 -22.12
N ASP A 216 -9.64 -15.92 -21.51
CA ASP A 216 -9.24 -17.33 -21.54
C ASP A 216 -7.72 -17.53 -21.38
N LEU A 217 -7.16 -16.74 -20.46
CA LEU A 217 -5.73 -16.67 -20.16
C LEU A 217 -5.25 -18.00 -19.58
N ARG A 218 -4.26 -18.61 -20.23
CA ARG A 218 -3.72 -19.92 -19.86
C ARG A 218 -2.52 -19.76 -18.93
N LEU A 219 -2.54 -20.52 -17.83
CA LEU A 219 -1.44 -20.61 -16.87
C LEU A 219 -1.06 -22.08 -16.65
N PRO A 220 0.23 -22.37 -16.48
CA PRO A 220 0.69 -23.69 -16.07
C PRO A 220 0.29 -23.99 -14.61
N ALA A 221 0.36 -25.25 -14.21
CA ALA A 221 0.01 -25.67 -12.84
C ALA A 221 0.85 -24.95 -11.77
N GLU A 222 2.10 -24.66 -12.08
CA GLU A 222 3.07 -23.98 -11.21
C GLU A 222 2.72 -22.51 -10.95
N ALA A 223 1.74 -21.95 -11.65
CA ALA A 223 1.25 -20.61 -11.40
C ALA A 223 0.38 -20.51 -10.12
N LEU A 224 -0.17 -21.60 -9.63
CA LEU A 224 -0.97 -21.62 -8.42
C LEU A 224 -0.10 -21.30 -7.19
N LEU A 225 -0.43 -20.22 -6.48
CA LEU A 225 0.21 -19.85 -5.22
C LEU A 225 -0.57 -20.45 -4.04
N GLY A 226 0.08 -21.27 -3.23
CA GLY A 226 -0.57 -22.01 -2.15
C GLY A 226 -1.44 -23.14 -2.70
N ARG A 227 -2.69 -23.24 -2.24
CA ARG A 227 -3.65 -24.28 -2.63
C ARG A 227 -4.95 -23.70 -3.12
N GLU A 228 -5.69 -24.47 -3.93
CA GLU A 228 -7.06 -24.09 -4.31
C GLU A 228 -7.94 -23.97 -3.06
N GLY A 229 -8.80 -22.94 -3.04
CA GLY A 229 -9.65 -22.63 -1.90
C GLY A 229 -8.97 -21.81 -0.78
N GLU A 230 -7.66 -21.63 -0.83
CA GLU A 230 -6.90 -20.82 0.14
C GLU A 230 -6.61 -19.39 -0.35
N GLY A 231 -7.04 -19.04 -1.56
CA GLY A 231 -6.73 -17.74 -2.16
C GLY A 231 -7.20 -16.55 -1.32
N LEU A 232 -8.38 -16.64 -0.69
CA LEU A 232 -8.83 -15.55 0.19
C LEU A 232 -7.98 -15.45 1.46
N HIS A 233 -7.46 -16.56 2.02
CA HIS A 233 -6.52 -16.54 3.13
C HIS A 233 -5.20 -15.84 2.74
N VAL A 234 -4.68 -16.12 1.55
CA VAL A 234 -3.51 -15.43 1.00
C VAL A 234 -3.78 -13.93 0.87
N ALA A 235 -4.93 -13.55 0.30
CA ALA A 235 -5.31 -12.15 0.11
C ALA A 235 -5.42 -11.40 1.44
N LEU A 236 -6.23 -11.90 2.37
CA LEU A 236 -6.50 -11.23 3.65
C LEU A 236 -5.26 -11.20 4.54
N GLY A 237 -4.48 -12.28 4.58
CA GLY A 237 -3.22 -12.31 5.32
C GLY A 237 -2.19 -11.27 4.83
N SER A 238 -2.23 -10.95 3.54
CA SER A 238 -1.40 -9.88 2.95
C SER A 238 -1.95 -8.48 3.28
N LEU A 239 -3.26 -8.29 3.16
CA LEU A 239 -3.92 -7.00 3.39
C LEU A 239 -3.86 -6.55 4.85
N VAL A 240 -3.89 -7.46 5.83
CA VAL A 240 -3.77 -7.08 7.24
C VAL A 240 -2.42 -6.40 7.51
N GLY A 241 -1.31 -6.98 6.99
CA GLY A 241 0.00 -6.34 7.06
C GLY A 241 0.08 -5.05 6.22
N GLY A 242 -0.58 -5.04 5.07
CA GLY A 242 -0.67 -3.89 4.16
C GLY A 242 -1.30 -2.67 4.79
N ARG A 243 -2.29 -2.85 5.71
CA ARG A 243 -2.91 -1.73 6.45
C ARG A 243 -1.89 -0.88 7.20
N ILE A 244 -0.87 -1.51 7.83
CA ILE A 244 0.22 -0.78 8.50
C ILE A 244 1.01 0.02 7.47
N GLY A 245 1.31 -0.57 6.29
CA GLY A 245 2.00 0.10 5.20
C GLY A 245 1.24 1.33 4.69
N ILE A 246 -0.06 1.20 4.42
CA ILE A 246 -0.91 2.33 3.98
C ILE A 246 -1.06 3.39 5.07
N ALA A 247 -1.21 2.99 6.34
CA ALA A 247 -1.20 3.93 7.46
C ALA A 247 0.11 4.72 7.54
N SER A 248 1.25 4.07 7.25
CA SER A 248 2.57 4.72 7.20
C SER A 248 2.68 5.70 6.02
N CYS A 249 2.12 5.36 4.86
CA CYS A 249 2.03 6.29 3.73
C CYS A 249 1.17 7.52 4.09
N ALA A 250 0.03 7.31 4.74
CA ALA A 250 -0.84 8.38 5.22
C ALA A 250 -0.12 9.30 6.22
N LEU A 251 0.67 8.72 7.15
CA LEU A 251 1.52 9.50 8.07
C LEU A 251 2.56 10.34 7.34
N GLY A 252 3.18 9.83 6.28
CA GLY A 252 4.13 10.58 5.48
C GLY A 252 3.50 11.82 4.85
N VAL A 253 2.31 11.68 4.28
CA VAL A 253 1.52 12.81 3.74
C VAL A 253 1.12 13.79 4.85
N ALA A 254 0.62 13.28 5.98
CA ALA A 254 0.27 14.10 7.14
C ALA A 254 1.48 14.92 7.65
N ARG A 255 2.65 14.29 7.74
CA ARG A 255 3.91 14.94 8.14
C ARG A 255 4.32 16.03 7.15
N ALA A 256 4.28 15.75 5.86
CA ALA A 256 4.61 16.74 4.84
C ALA A 256 3.63 17.94 4.90
N ALA A 257 2.32 17.67 4.98
CA ALA A 257 1.32 18.73 5.11
C ALA A 257 1.52 19.57 6.39
N PHE A 258 1.83 18.94 7.52
CA PHE A 258 2.18 19.63 8.76
C PHE A 258 3.42 20.51 8.59
N GLN A 259 4.46 20.05 7.88
CA GLN A 259 5.68 20.82 7.64
C GLN A 259 5.41 22.05 6.76
N GLU A 260 4.62 21.89 5.69
CA GLU A 260 4.18 22.98 4.83
C GLU A 260 3.36 24.01 5.62
N MET A 261 2.40 23.57 6.42
CA MET A 261 1.63 24.41 7.32
C MET A 261 2.52 25.18 8.28
N ARG A 262 3.49 24.49 8.92
CA ARG A 262 4.46 25.12 9.85
C ARG A 262 5.29 26.19 9.16
N ALA A 263 5.72 25.96 7.93
CA ALA A 263 6.44 26.95 7.14
C ALA A 263 5.57 28.17 6.83
N ALA A 264 4.31 27.98 6.46
CA ALA A 264 3.35 29.06 6.19
C ALA A 264 3.07 29.88 7.46
N VAL A 265 2.83 29.22 8.61
CA VAL A 265 2.60 29.89 9.91
C VAL A 265 3.80 30.73 10.35
N ARG A 266 5.03 30.25 10.11
CA ARG A 266 6.26 31.02 10.41
C ARG A 266 6.37 32.30 9.59
N ARG A 267 5.92 32.30 8.36
CA ARG A 267 5.98 33.49 7.46
C ARG A 267 4.94 34.56 7.82
N ALA A 268 3.71 34.16 8.11
CA ALA A 268 2.59 35.12 8.27
C ALA A 268 1.48 34.58 9.19
N GLY A 269 1.84 33.80 10.23
CA GLY A 269 0.84 33.09 11.03
C GLY A 269 0.05 33.97 11.98
N SER A 270 -1.29 33.96 11.81
CA SER A 270 -2.24 34.46 12.80
C SER A 270 -2.38 33.49 14.00
N GLU A 271 -3.06 33.92 15.08
CA GLU A 271 -3.37 33.03 16.21
C GLU A 271 -4.24 31.84 15.76
N TRP A 272 -5.18 32.05 14.84
CA TRP A 272 -5.96 30.97 14.25
C TRP A 272 -5.05 29.93 13.57
N ALA A 273 -4.09 30.35 12.75
CA ALA A 273 -3.17 29.45 12.07
C ALA A 273 -2.25 28.69 13.07
N ARG A 274 -1.85 29.34 14.15
CA ARG A 274 -1.09 28.67 15.24
C ARG A 274 -1.93 27.61 15.95
N ALA A 275 -3.21 27.89 16.22
CA ALA A 275 -4.13 26.91 16.80
C ALA A 275 -4.38 25.72 15.85
N ALA A 276 -4.53 25.99 14.53
CA ALA A 276 -4.64 24.95 13.52
C ALA A 276 -3.40 24.06 13.46
N LEU A 277 -2.20 24.64 13.52
CA LEU A 277 -0.93 23.93 13.58
C LEU A 277 -0.83 23.03 14.82
N ALA A 278 -1.27 23.51 15.97
CA ALA A 278 -1.26 22.73 17.22
C ALA A 278 -2.20 21.51 17.14
N ARG A 279 -3.41 21.67 16.58
CA ARG A 279 -4.34 20.56 16.33
C ARG A 279 -3.73 19.54 15.36
N ALA A 280 -3.16 19.99 14.24
CA ALA A 280 -2.51 19.13 13.27
C ALA A 280 -1.36 18.32 13.90
N TYR A 281 -0.58 18.93 14.80
CA TYR A 281 0.46 18.21 15.53
C TYR A 281 -0.10 17.12 16.44
N ALA A 282 -1.16 17.42 17.18
CA ALA A 282 -1.79 16.45 18.09
C ALA A 282 -2.34 15.24 17.32
N GLU A 283 -3.04 15.47 16.21
CA GLU A 283 -3.55 14.40 15.34
C GLU A 283 -2.43 13.56 14.72
N TYR A 284 -1.37 14.20 14.22
CA TYR A 284 -0.21 13.49 13.68
C TYR A 284 0.48 12.64 14.75
N ALA A 285 0.69 13.19 15.94
CA ALA A 285 1.37 12.50 17.05
C ALA A 285 0.56 11.27 17.52
N ALA A 286 -0.76 11.39 17.62
CA ALA A 286 -1.65 10.29 17.97
C ALA A 286 -1.63 9.18 16.89
N ALA A 287 -1.79 9.55 15.61
CA ALA A 287 -1.76 8.60 14.51
C ALA A 287 -0.40 7.87 14.43
N ARG A 288 0.70 8.59 14.61
CA ARG A 288 2.04 7.99 14.61
C ARG A 288 2.24 6.99 15.76
N ALA A 289 1.72 7.26 16.93
CA ALA A 289 1.80 6.33 18.06
C ALA A 289 1.07 5.02 17.77
N LEU A 290 -0.14 5.10 17.18
CA LEU A 290 -0.95 3.92 16.83
C LEU A 290 -0.30 3.08 15.72
N VAL A 291 0.26 3.72 14.68
CA VAL A 291 0.98 3.00 13.62
C VAL A 291 2.21 2.30 14.18
N ALA A 292 2.91 2.97 15.10
CA ALA A 292 4.05 2.42 15.79
C ALA A 292 3.68 1.16 16.60
N GLU A 293 2.62 1.24 17.39
CA GLU A 293 2.13 0.13 18.21
C GLU A 293 1.74 -1.08 17.34
N ALA A 294 0.97 -0.86 16.26
CA ALA A 294 0.59 -1.94 15.35
C ALA A 294 1.82 -2.63 14.71
N ALA A 295 2.85 -1.86 14.36
CA ALA A 295 4.08 -2.40 13.81
C ALA A 295 4.88 -3.19 14.86
N ASP A 296 5.02 -2.65 16.08
CA ASP A 296 5.76 -3.28 17.17
C ASP A 296 5.11 -4.61 17.59
N ARG A 297 3.77 -4.69 17.69
CA ARG A 297 3.04 -5.94 17.96
C ARG A 297 3.30 -7.01 16.88
N LYS A 298 3.22 -6.61 15.61
CA LYS A 298 3.50 -7.53 14.51
C LYS A 298 4.93 -8.04 14.56
N ASP A 299 5.90 -7.18 14.86
CA ASP A 299 7.32 -7.56 14.99
C ASP A 299 7.57 -8.47 16.19
N ALA A 300 6.79 -8.32 17.26
CA ALA A 300 6.79 -9.22 18.43
C ALA A 300 6.08 -10.55 18.19
N GLY A 301 5.40 -10.74 17.04
CA GLY A 301 4.59 -11.94 16.76
C GLY A 301 3.29 -11.99 17.55
N GLU A 302 2.83 -10.86 18.10
CA GLU A 302 1.57 -10.74 18.82
C GLU A 302 0.40 -10.53 17.84
N PRO A 303 -0.87 -10.79 18.27
CA PRO A 303 -2.04 -10.37 17.53
C PRO A 303 -2.02 -8.84 17.29
N PHE A 304 -2.20 -8.42 16.04
CA PHE A 304 -2.06 -7.02 15.63
C PHE A 304 -3.15 -6.52 14.69
N GLU A 305 -4.12 -7.38 14.33
CA GLU A 305 -5.13 -7.06 13.33
C GLU A 305 -6.04 -5.89 13.75
N THR A 306 -6.36 -5.81 15.05
CA THR A 306 -7.16 -4.73 15.64
C THR A 306 -6.37 -3.41 15.56
N GLU A 307 -5.13 -3.42 16.03
CA GLU A 307 -4.23 -2.27 16.04
C GLU A 307 -3.94 -1.79 14.61
N ALA A 308 -3.74 -2.71 13.66
CA ALA A 308 -3.57 -2.35 12.24
C ALA A 308 -4.81 -1.65 11.67
N SER A 309 -6.01 -2.09 12.04
CA SER A 309 -7.27 -1.46 11.63
C SER A 309 -7.43 -0.07 12.25
N VAL A 310 -7.16 0.07 13.56
CA VAL A 310 -7.19 1.36 14.27
C VAL A 310 -6.15 2.32 13.66
N ALA A 311 -4.92 1.87 13.49
CA ALA A 311 -3.84 2.67 12.90
C ALA A 311 -4.21 3.19 11.51
N LYS A 312 -4.75 2.30 10.64
CA LYS A 312 -5.16 2.67 9.27
C LYS A 312 -6.31 3.68 9.30
N LEU A 313 -7.31 3.47 10.11
CA LEU A 313 -8.47 4.36 10.24
C LEU A 313 -8.05 5.76 10.70
N VAL A 314 -7.27 5.84 11.79
CA VAL A 314 -6.86 7.11 12.39
C VAL A 314 -5.85 7.84 11.51
N ALA A 315 -4.82 7.14 10.98
CA ALA A 315 -3.82 7.78 10.12
C ALA A 315 -4.41 8.32 8.83
N SER A 316 -5.36 7.59 8.20
CA SER A 316 -6.04 8.06 6.99
C SER A 316 -6.86 9.31 7.23
N ARG A 317 -7.60 9.37 8.35
CA ARG A 317 -8.39 10.55 8.74
C ARG A 317 -7.50 11.74 9.08
N ALA A 318 -6.43 11.52 9.86
CA ALA A 318 -5.46 12.55 10.20
C ALA A 318 -4.80 13.15 8.95
N ALA A 319 -4.40 12.32 7.99
CA ALA A 319 -3.81 12.81 6.74
C ALA A 319 -4.75 13.76 6.00
N VAL A 320 -6.03 13.42 5.88
CA VAL A 320 -7.03 14.28 5.22
C VAL A 320 -7.24 15.58 6.00
N ALA A 321 -7.42 15.50 7.32
CA ALA A 321 -7.66 16.68 8.16
C ALA A 321 -6.48 17.63 8.15
N ILE A 322 -5.25 17.12 8.32
CA ILE A 322 -4.03 17.93 8.35
C ILE A 322 -3.75 18.54 6.97
N ALA A 323 -3.92 17.78 5.87
CA ALA A 323 -3.71 18.30 4.54
C ALA A 323 -4.74 19.37 4.15
N SER A 324 -6.01 19.20 4.55
CA SER A 324 -7.04 20.22 4.37
C SER A 324 -6.69 21.51 5.13
N ALA A 325 -6.38 21.38 6.43
CA ALA A 325 -5.97 22.53 7.22
C ALA A 325 -4.69 23.21 6.68
N GLY A 326 -3.79 22.42 6.07
CA GLY A 326 -2.60 22.94 5.39
C GLY A 326 -2.94 23.84 4.21
N VAL A 327 -3.93 23.46 3.39
CA VAL A 327 -4.45 24.29 2.29
C VAL A 327 -5.08 25.57 2.83
N ASP A 328 -5.92 25.45 3.87
CA ASP A 328 -6.58 26.62 4.48
C ASP A 328 -5.57 27.64 5.03
N VAL A 329 -4.52 27.16 5.71
CA VAL A 329 -3.44 28.01 6.23
C VAL A 329 -2.56 28.63 5.14
N ALA A 330 -2.35 27.90 4.04
CA ALA A 330 -1.58 28.41 2.89
C ALA A 330 -2.38 29.44 2.07
N GLY A 331 -3.73 29.47 2.17
CA GLY A 331 -4.61 30.38 1.46
C GLY A 331 -4.49 30.23 -0.05
N GLU A 332 -4.42 31.34 -0.78
CA GLU A 332 -4.31 31.35 -2.26
C GLU A 332 -3.15 30.47 -2.75
N ALA A 333 -2.00 30.52 -2.09
CA ALA A 333 -0.84 29.71 -2.44
C ALA A 333 -1.09 28.19 -2.29
N GLY A 334 -2.06 27.76 -1.48
CA GLY A 334 -2.41 26.35 -1.29
C GLY A 334 -3.29 25.78 -2.39
N VAL A 335 -4.02 26.62 -3.13
CA VAL A 335 -5.02 26.19 -4.11
C VAL A 335 -4.64 26.53 -5.57
N THR A 336 -3.53 27.24 -5.79
CA THR A 336 -3.11 27.68 -7.12
C THR A 336 -1.91 26.87 -7.64
N GLY A 337 -1.87 26.67 -8.96
CA GLY A 337 -0.73 26.09 -9.68
C GLY A 337 -0.33 24.67 -9.19
N THR A 338 0.96 24.45 -9.03
CA THR A 338 1.57 23.18 -8.59
C THR A 338 1.87 23.15 -7.09
N ALA A 339 1.03 23.82 -6.29
CA ALA A 339 1.24 23.92 -4.84
C ALA A 339 1.33 22.57 -4.17
N VAL A 340 2.36 22.38 -3.35
CA VAL A 340 2.59 21.14 -2.59
C VAL A 340 1.41 20.84 -1.68
N ALA A 341 0.85 21.84 -1.01
CA ALA A 341 -0.31 21.67 -0.14
C ALA A 341 -1.52 21.07 -0.89
N GLY A 342 -1.82 21.57 -2.10
CA GLY A 342 -2.89 21.04 -2.95
C GLY A 342 -2.64 19.60 -3.39
N ARG A 343 -1.39 19.23 -3.73
CA ARG A 343 -1.02 17.85 -4.04
C ARG A 343 -1.23 16.93 -2.83
N LEU A 344 -0.74 17.32 -1.66
CA LEU A 344 -0.88 16.55 -0.43
C LEU A 344 -2.34 16.32 -0.04
N LEU A 345 -3.21 17.30 -0.23
CA LEU A 345 -4.66 17.13 -0.01
C LEU A 345 -5.27 16.12 -0.99
N ARG A 346 -4.92 16.20 -2.28
CA ARG A 346 -5.40 15.26 -3.31
C ARG A 346 -4.94 13.82 -3.00
N ASP A 347 -3.67 13.66 -2.62
CA ASP A 347 -3.09 12.36 -2.24
C ASP A 347 -3.75 11.79 -0.98
N ALA A 348 -3.96 12.63 0.05
CA ALA A 348 -4.57 12.22 1.31
C ALA A 348 -5.97 11.61 1.14
N ARG A 349 -6.75 12.10 0.15
CA ARG A 349 -8.14 11.64 -0.09
C ARG A 349 -8.24 10.17 -0.49
N VAL A 350 -7.18 9.55 -0.93
CA VAL A 350 -7.17 8.15 -1.37
C VAL A 350 -7.07 7.17 -0.19
N PHE A 351 -6.33 7.52 0.87
CA PHE A 351 -6.08 6.62 2.00
C PHE A 351 -7.32 6.11 2.75
N PRO A 352 -8.41 6.87 2.93
CA PRO A 352 -9.65 6.34 3.49
C PRO A 352 -10.29 5.21 2.68
N ILE A 353 -9.92 5.05 1.40
CA ILE A 353 -10.58 4.15 0.44
C ILE A 353 -9.80 2.84 0.24
N VAL A 354 -8.46 2.94 0.07
CA VAL A 354 -7.62 1.80 -0.35
C VAL A 354 -7.33 0.82 0.80
N GLU A 355 -7.06 -0.43 0.44
CA GLU A 355 -6.74 -1.55 1.35
C GLU A 355 -7.76 -1.76 2.49
N GLY A 356 -9.01 -1.65 2.16
CA GLY A 356 -10.13 -1.69 3.09
C GLY A 356 -10.54 -0.28 3.53
N THR A 357 -11.74 0.13 3.09
CA THR A 357 -12.25 1.48 3.36
C THR A 357 -12.33 1.77 4.85
N SER A 358 -12.44 3.05 5.21
CA SER A 358 -12.63 3.46 6.61
C SER A 358 -13.85 2.77 7.23
N GLU A 359 -14.93 2.64 6.47
CA GLU A 359 -16.17 1.96 6.90
C GLU A 359 -15.93 0.47 7.14
N ILE A 360 -15.10 -0.19 6.33
CA ILE A 360 -14.71 -1.60 6.56
C ILE A 360 -13.88 -1.73 7.83
N GLN A 361 -12.95 -0.81 8.10
CA GLN A 361 -12.22 -0.83 9.37
C GLN A 361 -13.14 -0.64 10.56
N GLU A 362 -14.12 0.27 10.48
CA GLU A 362 -15.13 0.49 11.52
C GLU A 362 -15.98 -0.76 11.76
N LEU A 363 -16.41 -1.44 10.68
CA LEU A 363 -17.18 -2.69 10.79
C LEU A 363 -16.37 -3.82 11.43
N ILE A 364 -15.07 -3.95 11.07
CA ILE A 364 -14.18 -4.95 11.68
C ILE A 364 -14.01 -4.67 13.16
N LEU A 365 -13.73 -3.43 13.54
CA LEU A 365 -13.55 -3.02 14.93
C LEU A 365 -14.84 -3.20 15.73
N GLY A 366 -15.99 -2.76 15.20
CA GLY A 366 -17.28 -2.90 15.85
C GLY A 366 -17.65 -4.37 16.13
N ARG A 367 -17.31 -5.29 15.21
CA ARG A 367 -17.52 -6.73 15.45
C ARG A 367 -16.62 -7.26 16.55
N ARG A 368 -15.33 -6.96 16.53
CA ARG A 368 -14.36 -7.41 17.53
C ARG A 368 -14.70 -6.90 18.95
N LEU A 369 -15.14 -5.65 19.07
CA LEU A 369 -15.55 -5.07 20.36
C LEU A 369 -16.80 -5.76 20.98
N LEU A 370 -17.55 -6.50 20.19
CA LEU A 370 -18.74 -7.25 20.65
C LEU A 370 -18.47 -8.75 20.86
N GLU A 371 -17.27 -9.25 20.51
CA GLU A 371 -16.90 -10.66 20.72
C GLU A 371 -16.60 -10.89 22.21
N PRO A 372 -17.22 -11.93 22.85
CA PRO A 372 -16.94 -12.22 24.25
C PRO A 372 -15.49 -12.70 24.44
N GLY A 373 -14.68 -11.99 25.20
CA GLY A 373 -13.38 -12.48 25.67
C GLY A 373 -12.14 -11.75 25.17
N ASP A 374 -12.23 -10.86 24.20
CA ASP A 374 -11.04 -10.19 23.63
C ASP A 374 -10.72 -8.85 24.29
N GLY A 375 -10.87 -8.60 25.54
CA GLY A 375 -10.27 -7.45 26.28
C GLY A 375 -9.96 -6.14 25.54
N ALA A 376 -10.45 -5.97 24.32
CA ALA A 376 -10.14 -4.88 23.40
C ALA A 376 -10.95 -3.60 23.65
N GLY A 377 -11.72 -3.55 24.74
CA GLY A 377 -12.40 -2.35 25.20
C GLY A 377 -11.61 -1.69 26.34
N PRO A 378 -11.79 -0.37 26.55
CA PRO A 378 -11.25 0.29 27.74
C PRO A 378 -11.79 -0.40 29.00
N ALA A 379 -10.89 -0.80 29.90
CA ALA A 379 -11.20 -1.37 31.19
C ALA A 379 -12.01 -0.39 32.04
#